data_05561aaebc0228d07682bac2ab12491d
#
_entry.id   05561aaebc0228d07682bac2ab12491d
#
_cell.length_a   1.000
_cell.length_b   1.000
_cell.length_c   1.000
_cell.angle_alpha   90.00
_cell.angle_beta   90.00
_cell.angle_gamma   90.00
#
_symmetry.space_group_name_H-M   'P 1'
#
loop_
_entity.id
_entity.type
_entity.pdbx_description
1 polymer ?
#
loop_
_entity_poly.entity_id
_entity_poly.type
_entity_poly.pdbx_seq_one_letter_code
_entity_poly.pdbx_strand_id
1 'polypeptide(L)'
;ISNLLKPSIEKLTKKYGFEKAKSIRAEGVNALNWIIEFINKEKINCDLIRDGLFHGAHTPSEFKKFVEESKKLKDIEGIETYIVSKSDQHNEIKSDLYHGGIVFPDHSSLNPAKYHKSLIQKANSLGIEIIQKCELLSYKKNSDIFNVKTNKGVINTKNLIIATNGYTSKVTPWLNRRSIPIGSYVIASQELPESFISQLFPSNRHITDSCRVVYYFRASPDKKRIIFGGRVSSREIDLHDSAPLLLKDLKRVFPDLPEINVSHSWMGYVSYTFDHLPHIGQTDGVFYSMGYCGSGIALSSYLGMKLGKKVINDKEGQTAFDSLKFPTRPLYY
;
A
#
# COMPACT_ATOMS: atom_id res chain seq x y z
N ILE A 1 1.72 1.69 -6.92
CA ILE A 1 2.78 2.17 -6.00
C ILE A 1 2.84 3.70 -6.03
N SER A 2 2.95 4.34 -4.87
CA SER A 2 2.87 5.79 -4.73
C SER A 2 3.95 6.31 -3.78
N ASN A 3 4.22 7.63 -3.89
CA ASN A 3 5.11 8.37 -3.00
C ASN A 3 4.36 9.04 -1.82
N LEU A 4 3.04 8.89 -1.72
CA LEU A 4 2.23 9.59 -0.73
C LEU A 4 2.11 8.83 0.58
N LEU A 5 2.30 9.53 1.68
CA LEU A 5 1.89 9.12 3.01
C LEU A 5 0.51 9.69 3.34
N LYS A 6 -0.28 8.99 4.15
CA LYS A 6 -1.65 9.41 4.50
C LYS A 6 -1.74 10.78 5.20
N PRO A 7 -0.89 11.13 6.18
CA PRO A 7 -0.97 12.46 6.80
C PRO A 7 -0.42 13.54 5.87
N SER A 8 -1.15 14.66 5.73
CA SER A 8 -0.68 15.83 5.00
C SER A 8 0.51 16.51 5.71
N ILE A 9 1.26 17.32 4.96
CA ILE A 9 2.41 18.06 5.50
C ILE A 9 1.99 18.99 6.64
N GLU A 10 0.82 19.63 6.57
CA GLU A 10 0.33 20.52 7.63
C GLU A 10 0.05 19.76 8.92
N LYS A 11 -0.57 18.57 8.81
CA LYS A 11 -0.85 17.71 9.97
C LYS A 11 0.43 17.24 10.64
N LEU A 12 1.43 16.87 9.85
CA LEU A 12 2.74 16.47 10.35
C LEU A 12 3.50 17.65 10.96
N THR A 13 3.47 18.83 10.32
CA THR A 13 4.10 20.06 10.83
C THR A 13 3.54 20.44 12.19
N LYS A 14 2.21 20.38 12.36
CA LYS A 14 1.56 20.64 13.64
C LYS A 14 2.04 19.69 14.76
N LYS A 15 2.37 18.46 14.41
CA LYS A 15 2.75 17.42 15.39
C LYS A 15 4.25 17.34 15.66
N TYR A 16 5.07 17.55 14.64
CA TYR A 16 6.51 17.25 14.70
C TYR A 16 7.41 18.44 14.33
N GLY A 17 6.85 19.57 13.91
CA GLY A 17 7.59 20.69 13.31
C GLY A 17 7.85 20.47 11.80
N PHE A 18 8.12 21.58 11.09
CA PHE A 18 8.18 21.59 9.62
C PHE A 18 9.30 20.71 9.07
N GLU A 19 10.53 20.83 9.59
CA GLU A 19 11.68 20.06 9.08
C GLU A 19 11.49 18.55 9.25
N LYS A 20 10.97 18.12 10.41
CA LYS A 20 10.66 16.69 10.63
C LYS A 20 9.52 16.22 9.74
N ALA A 21 8.49 17.04 9.56
CA ALA A 21 7.37 16.74 8.67
C ALA A 21 7.84 16.55 7.22
N LYS A 22 8.70 17.45 6.73
CA LYS A 22 9.32 17.36 5.40
C LYS A 22 10.15 16.10 5.24
N SER A 23 10.98 15.77 6.25
CA SER A 23 11.77 14.53 6.25
C SER A 23 10.89 13.27 6.22
N ILE A 24 9.79 13.25 6.97
CA ILE A 24 8.82 12.14 6.96
C ILE A 24 8.18 12.00 5.57
N ARG A 25 7.76 13.09 4.96
CA ARG A 25 7.14 13.07 3.62
C ARG A 25 8.12 12.60 2.54
N ALA A 26 9.38 13.01 2.64
CA ALA A 26 10.44 12.59 1.73
C ALA A 26 10.66 11.07 1.72
N GLU A 27 10.38 10.36 2.82
CA GLU A 27 10.49 8.91 2.86
C GLU A 27 9.51 8.20 1.90
N GLY A 28 8.36 8.81 1.61
CA GLY A 28 7.44 8.30 0.60
C GLY A 28 8.05 8.37 -0.81
N VAL A 29 8.68 9.49 -1.14
CA VAL A 29 9.38 9.70 -2.42
C VAL A 29 10.57 8.73 -2.53
N ASN A 30 11.37 8.62 -1.46
CA ASN A 30 12.48 7.69 -1.40
C ASN A 30 12.03 6.24 -1.61
N ALA A 31 10.91 5.83 -1.02
CA ALA A 31 10.38 4.49 -1.18
C ALA A 31 9.93 4.18 -2.61
N LEU A 32 9.27 5.14 -3.29
CA LEU A 32 8.88 4.99 -4.68
C LEU A 32 10.10 4.88 -5.60
N ASN A 33 11.08 5.77 -5.46
CA ASN A 33 12.28 5.75 -6.28
C ASN A 33 13.07 4.47 -6.05
N TRP A 34 13.28 4.09 -4.79
CA TRP A 34 14.02 2.89 -4.44
C TRP A 34 13.40 1.61 -5.04
N ILE A 35 12.07 1.43 -4.94
CA ILE A 35 11.45 0.21 -5.48
C ILE A 35 11.56 0.14 -7.01
N ILE A 36 11.43 1.27 -7.71
CA ILE A 36 11.59 1.32 -9.17
C ILE A 36 13.03 0.97 -9.56
N GLU A 37 14.02 1.56 -8.88
CA GLU A 37 15.44 1.26 -9.10
C GLU A 37 15.76 -0.21 -8.78
N PHE A 38 15.22 -0.74 -7.69
CA PHE A 38 15.39 -2.12 -7.29
C PHE A 38 14.82 -3.10 -8.33
N ILE A 39 13.58 -2.86 -8.81
CA ILE A 39 12.96 -3.67 -9.86
C ILE A 39 13.83 -3.69 -11.12
N ASN A 40 14.32 -2.54 -11.55
CA ASN A 40 15.16 -2.41 -12.74
C ASN A 40 16.53 -3.08 -12.56
N LYS A 41 17.20 -2.82 -11.44
CA LYS A 41 18.51 -3.38 -11.11
C LYS A 41 18.47 -4.91 -11.03
N GLU A 42 17.49 -5.45 -10.36
CA GLU A 42 17.33 -6.90 -10.15
C GLU A 42 16.58 -7.58 -11.31
N LYS A 43 16.19 -6.81 -12.34
CA LYS A 43 15.47 -7.29 -13.54
C LYS A 43 14.21 -8.07 -13.18
N ILE A 44 13.44 -7.58 -12.22
CA ILE A 44 12.23 -8.22 -11.72
C ILE A 44 11.11 -8.05 -12.75
N ASN A 45 10.62 -9.16 -13.29
CA ASN A 45 9.45 -9.17 -14.18
C ASN A 45 8.17 -9.15 -13.34
N CYS A 46 7.59 -7.95 -13.16
CA CYS A 46 6.37 -7.74 -12.37
C CYS A 46 5.34 -6.85 -13.07
N ASP A 47 5.36 -6.77 -14.39
CA ASP A 47 4.45 -5.92 -15.19
C ASP A 47 4.45 -4.46 -14.66
N LEU A 48 5.63 -3.90 -14.41
CA LEU A 48 5.77 -2.51 -13.95
C LEU A 48 5.32 -1.55 -15.06
N ILE A 49 4.30 -0.73 -14.76
CA ILE A 49 3.75 0.28 -15.65
C ILE A 49 3.90 1.65 -14.98
N ARG A 50 4.47 2.62 -15.68
CA ARG A 50 4.76 3.98 -15.19
C ARG A 50 3.84 5.03 -15.82
N ASP A 51 2.56 4.73 -15.93
CA ASP A 51 1.57 5.61 -16.56
C ASP A 51 0.97 6.64 -15.59
N GLY A 52 1.35 6.60 -14.32
CA GLY A 52 0.85 7.50 -13.28
C GLY A 52 -0.45 7.03 -12.63
N LEU A 53 -0.97 7.91 -11.77
CA LEU A 53 -2.24 7.75 -11.07
C LEU A 53 -3.15 8.92 -11.40
N PHE A 54 -4.41 8.66 -11.73
CA PHE A 54 -5.49 9.66 -11.67
C PHE A 54 -6.26 9.50 -10.35
N HIS A 55 -6.35 10.57 -9.56
CA HIS A 55 -7.15 10.61 -8.33
C HIS A 55 -8.38 11.48 -8.56
N GLY A 56 -9.54 10.83 -8.71
CA GLY A 56 -10.80 11.48 -9.07
C GLY A 56 -11.48 12.17 -7.90
N ALA A 57 -11.97 13.38 -8.12
CA ALA A 57 -12.71 14.14 -7.13
C ALA A 57 -14.20 13.78 -7.15
N HIS A 58 -14.74 13.29 -6.02
CA HIS A 58 -16.15 12.89 -5.89
C HIS A 58 -17.12 14.08 -5.82
N THR A 59 -16.61 15.26 -5.46
CA THR A 59 -17.41 16.49 -5.34
C THR A 59 -16.63 17.69 -5.87
N PRO A 60 -17.32 18.78 -6.25
CA PRO A 60 -16.65 20.04 -6.63
C PRO A 60 -15.76 20.60 -5.52
N SER A 61 -16.12 20.38 -4.25
CA SER A 61 -15.32 20.86 -3.11
C SER A 61 -14.01 20.06 -2.97
N GLU A 62 -14.02 18.75 -3.23
CA GLU A 62 -12.80 17.94 -3.27
C GLU A 62 -11.90 18.37 -4.43
N PHE A 63 -12.47 18.66 -5.60
CA PHE A 63 -11.70 19.16 -6.73
C PHE A 63 -10.98 20.47 -6.39
N LYS A 64 -11.63 21.43 -5.72
CA LYS A 64 -10.98 22.68 -5.26
C LYS A 64 -9.82 22.39 -4.32
N LYS A 65 -9.97 21.42 -3.39
CA LYS A 65 -8.87 20.99 -2.51
C LYS A 65 -7.69 20.41 -3.30
N PHE A 66 -7.93 19.64 -4.35
CA PHE A 66 -6.87 19.08 -5.19
C PHE A 66 -6.08 20.17 -5.92
N VAL A 67 -6.74 21.26 -6.35
CA VAL A 67 -6.05 22.42 -6.95
C VAL A 67 -5.07 23.07 -5.96
N GLU A 68 -5.49 23.24 -4.71
CA GLU A 68 -4.66 23.77 -3.63
C GLU A 68 -3.53 22.80 -3.25
N GLU A 69 -3.86 21.51 -3.14
CA GLU A 69 -2.91 20.44 -2.79
C GLU A 69 -1.82 20.30 -3.85
N SER A 70 -2.16 20.35 -5.14
CA SER A 70 -1.20 20.29 -6.25
C SER A 70 -0.11 21.34 -6.13
N LYS A 71 -0.47 22.60 -5.81
CA LYS A 71 0.50 23.67 -5.58
C LYS A 71 1.43 23.37 -4.41
N LYS A 72 0.85 22.95 -3.27
CA LYS A 72 1.62 22.64 -2.07
C LYS A 72 2.58 21.45 -2.27
N LEU A 73 2.13 20.41 -2.96
CA LEU A 73 2.96 19.24 -3.28
C LEU A 73 4.18 19.65 -4.10
N LYS A 74 3.99 20.50 -5.09
CA LYS A 74 5.09 21.03 -5.91
C LYS A 74 6.02 21.93 -5.10
N ASP A 75 5.48 22.95 -4.44
CA ASP A 75 6.25 24.01 -3.82
C ASP A 75 6.99 23.55 -2.54
N ILE A 76 6.41 22.62 -1.78
CA ILE A 76 6.94 22.18 -0.47
C ILE A 76 7.67 20.84 -0.58
N GLU A 77 7.11 19.91 -1.35
CA GLU A 77 7.56 18.50 -1.37
C GLU A 77 8.30 18.13 -2.66
N GLY A 78 8.27 19.01 -3.69
CA GLY A 78 8.87 18.74 -4.99
C GLY A 78 8.18 17.62 -5.77
N ILE A 79 6.91 17.33 -5.46
CA ILE A 79 6.12 16.28 -6.12
C ILE A 79 5.37 16.92 -7.30
N GLU A 80 5.68 16.48 -8.50
CA GLU A 80 4.99 16.93 -9.70
C GLU A 80 3.59 16.33 -9.78
N THR A 81 2.62 17.21 -10.05
CA THR A 81 1.22 16.85 -10.26
C THR A 81 0.60 17.82 -11.26
N TYR A 82 -0.51 17.42 -11.87
CA TYR A 82 -1.32 18.36 -12.65
C TYR A 82 -2.81 18.08 -12.45
N ILE A 83 -3.60 19.13 -12.66
CA ILE A 83 -5.05 19.10 -12.47
C ILE A 83 -5.72 18.77 -13.81
N VAL A 84 -6.68 17.88 -13.77
CA VAL A 84 -7.54 17.54 -14.91
C VAL A 84 -8.94 18.05 -14.60
N SER A 85 -9.46 18.92 -15.45
CA SER A 85 -10.79 19.50 -15.29
C SER A 85 -11.89 18.45 -15.50
N LYS A 86 -13.14 18.77 -15.12
CA LYS A 86 -14.29 17.89 -15.41
C LYS A 86 -14.49 17.71 -16.93
N SER A 87 -14.23 18.73 -17.73
CA SER A 87 -14.34 18.64 -19.20
C SER A 87 -13.33 17.69 -19.81
N ASP A 88 -12.15 17.57 -19.19
CA ASP A 88 -11.03 16.80 -19.72
C ASP A 88 -10.90 15.40 -19.09
N GLN A 89 -11.69 15.11 -18.04
CA GLN A 89 -11.57 13.85 -17.28
C GLN A 89 -11.75 12.59 -18.13
N HIS A 90 -12.47 12.68 -19.26
CA HIS A 90 -12.65 11.55 -20.17
C HIS A 90 -11.35 11.16 -20.91
N ASN A 91 -10.30 11.97 -20.86
CA ASN A 91 -8.96 11.56 -21.30
C ASN A 91 -8.27 10.63 -20.29
N GLU A 92 -8.75 10.60 -19.04
CA GLU A 92 -8.20 9.77 -17.98
C GLU A 92 -9.08 8.54 -17.71
N ILE A 93 -10.39 8.75 -17.63
CA ILE A 93 -11.38 7.72 -17.31
C ILE A 93 -12.72 8.01 -18.00
N LYS A 94 -13.32 7.00 -18.60
CA LYS A 94 -14.65 7.11 -19.22
C LYS A 94 -15.75 6.97 -18.16
N SER A 95 -15.89 8.00 -17.32
CA SER A 95 -16.87 8.05 -16.24
C SER A 95 -17.27 9.49 -15.93
N ASP A 96 -18.56 9.71 -15.69
CA ASP A 96 -19.12 11.01 -15.27
C ASP A 96 -19.24 11.15 -13.74
N LEU A 97 -18.80 10.12 -13.00
CA LEU A 97 -18.92 10.09 -11.54
C LEU A 97 -18.08 11.17 -10.87
N TYR A 98 -16.98 11.61 -11.49
CA TYR A 98 -16.02 12.54 -10.91
C TYR A 98 -16.22 13.99 -11.39
N HIS A 99 -15.66 14.93 -10.67
CA HIS A 99 -15.65 16.36 -10.96
C HIS A 99 -14.26 16.84 -11.39
N GLY A 100 -13.56 16.04 -12.22
CA GLY A 100 -12.15 16.20 -12.52
C GLY A 100 -11.29 15.47 -11.49
N GLY A 101 -10.01 15.80 -11.42
CA GLY A 101 -9.06 15.13 -10.51
C GLY A 101 -7.67 15.71 -10.55
N ILE A 102 -6.77 15.05 -9.84
CA ILE A 102 -5.34 15.32 -9.81
C ILE A 102 -4.57 14.11 -10.35
N VAL A 103 -3.58 14.35 -11.19
CA VAL A 103 -2.70 13.29 -11.71
C VAL A 103 -1.35 13.38 -11.04
N PHE A 104 -0.83 12.21 -10.66
CA PHE A 104 0.52 11.98 -10.15
C PHE A 104 1.30 11.19 -11.22
N PRO A 105 2.07 11.86 -12.10
CA PRO A 105 2.73 11.20 -13.23
C PRO A 105 3.79 10.17 -12.82
N ASP A 106 4.44 10.35 -11.69
CA ASP A 106 5.51 9.47 -11.21
C ASP A 106 4.99 8.19 -10.56
N HIS A 107 3.70 8.13 -10.21
CA HIS A 107 3.12 6.92 -9.64
C HIS A 107 3.14 5.78 -10.67
N SER A 108 3.17 4.57 -10.18
CA SER A 108 3.31 3.40 -11.03
C SER A 108 2.38 2.28 -10.55
N SER A 109 2.15 1.31 -11.40
CA SER A 109 1.47 0.08 -11.04
C SER A 109 2.32 -1.13 -11.37
N LEU A 110 2.10 -2.23 -10.67
CA LEU A 110 2.76 -3.50 -10.93
C LEU A 110 1.82 -4.67 -10.59
N ASN A 111 2.23 -5.87 -10.94
CA ASN A 111 1.57 -7.09 -10.52
C ASN A 111 2.20 -7.57 -9.19
N PRO A 112 1.49 -7.42 -8.05
CA PRO A 112 2.06 -7.73 -6.74
C PRO A 112 2.38 -9.22 -6.58
N ALA A 113 1.64 -10.11 -7.23
CA ALA A 113 1.91 -11.55 -7.15
C ALA A 113 3.21 -11.92 -7.88
N LYS A 114 3.44 -11.35 -9.08
CA LYS A 114 4.71 -11.53 -9.81
C LYS A 114 5.88 -10.92 -9.02
N TYR A 115 5.71 -9.72 -8.48
CA TYR A 115 6.72 -9.07 -7.65
C TYR A 115 7.10 -9.92 -6.45
N HIS A 116 6.12 -10.39 -5.67
CA HIS A 116 6.34 -11.25 -4.51
C HIS A 116 7.02 -12.58 -4.88
N LYS A 117 6.57 -13.23 -5.96
CA LYS A 117 7.19 -14.47 -6.46
C LYS A 117 8.67 -14.26 -6.81
N SER A 118 9.00 -13.15 -7.45
CA SER A 118 10.38 -12.81 -7.80
C SER A 118 11.23 -12.54 -6.56
N LEU A 119 10.69 -11.90 -5.53
CA LEU A 119 11.39 -11.73 -4.25
C LEU A 119 11.69 -13.06 -3.57
N ILE A 120 10.73 -14.00 -3.56
CA ILE A 120 10.94 -15.36 -3.03
C ILE A 120 12.04 -16.08 -3.81
N GLN A 121 12.00 -16.03 -5.14
CA GLN A 121 13.02 -16.64 -5.99
C GLN A 121 14.42 -16.05 -5.71
N LYS A 122 14.48 -14.72 -5.57
CA LYS A 122 15.72 -14.03 -5.22
C LYS A 122 16.25 -14.44 -3.84
N ALA A 123 15.38 -14.50 -2.83
CA ALA A 123 15.74 -14.95 -1.49
C ALA A 123 16.32 -16.37 -1.52
N ASN A 124 15.64 -17.29 -2.19
CA ASN A 124 16.13 -18.67 -2.36
C ASN A 124 17.48 -18.75 -3.08
N SER A 125 17.69 -17.94 -4.14
CA SER A 125 18.97 -17.90 -4.87
C SER A 125 20.14 -17.37 -4.02
N LEU A 126 19.83 -16.61 -2.97
CA LEU A 126 20.79 -16.13 -1.97
C LEU A 126 20.96 -17.09 -0.78
N GLY A 127 20.37 -18.29 -0.83
CA GLY A 127 20.46 -19.28 0.24
C GLY A 127 19.61 -18.99 1.46
N ILE A 128 18.62 -18.08 1.35
CA ILE A 128 17.70 -17.80 2.45
C ILE A 128 16.66 -18.93 2.50
N GLU A 129 16.58 -19.60 3.63
CA GLU A 129 15.59 -20.65 3.87
C GLU A 129 14.19 -20.04 4.15
N ILE A 130 13.19 -20.45 3.36
CA ILE A 130 11.81 -20.03 3.51
C ILE A 130 10.96 -21.22 3.95
N ILE A 131 10.54 -21.24 5.21
CA ILE A 131 9.75 -22.31 5.80
C ILE A 131 8.27 -21.94 5.74
N GLN A 132 7.56 -22.50 4.79
CA GLN A 132 6.12 -22.29 4.63
C GLN A 132 5.31 -23.01 5.71
N LYS A 133 4.09 -22.48 6.02
CA LYS A 133 3.19 -23.06 7.04
C LYS A 133 3.89 -23.25 8.38
N CYS A 134 4.79 -22.34 8.72
CA CYS A 134 5.54 -22.30 9.97
C CYS A 134 5.00 -21.15 10.83
N GLU A 135 4.14 -21.48 11.79
CA GLU A 135 3.48 -20.51 12.66
C GLU A 135 4.33 -20.21 13.89
N LEU A 136 4.53 -18.95 14.20
CA LEU A 136 5.13 -18.50 15.45
C LEU A 136 4.12 -18.68 16.59
N LEU A 137 4.44 -19.53 17.56
CA LEU A 137 3.61 -19.80 18.73
C LEU A 137 4.00 -18.96 19.95
N SER A 138 5.30 -18.80 20.18
CA SER A 138 5.84 -17.95 21.25
C SER A 138 7.32 -17.70 21.02
N TYR A 139 7.86 -16.69 21.70
CA TYR A 139 9.31 -16.46 21.76
C TYR A 139 9.71 -15.95 23.13
N LYS A 140 10.95 -16.23 23.51
CA LYS A 140 11.59 -15.74 24.73
C LYS A 140 13.03 -15.37 24.43
N LYS A 141 13.49 -14.23 24.91
CA LYS A 141 14.87 -13.83 24.86
C LYS A 141 15.61 -14.29 26.11
N ASN A 142 16.65 -15.06 25.95
CA ASN A 142 17.55 -15.51 27.02
C ASN A 142 18.94 -14.95 26.71
N SER A 143 19.42 -14.01 27.51
CA SER A 143 20.62 -13.22 27.20
C SER A 143 20.56 -12.62 25.78
N ASP A 144 21.41 -13.04 24.86
CA ASP A 144 21.48 -12.51 23.50
C ASP A 144 20.81 -13.40 22.44
N ILE A 145 20.16 -14.49 22.87
CA ILE A 145 19.55 -15.47 21.96
C ILE A 145 18.02 -15.50 22.17
N PHE A 146 17.29 -15.40 21.08
CA PHE A 146 15.86 -15.70 21.06
C PHE A 146 15.64 -17.19 20.89
N ASN A 147 14.86 -17.80 21.79
CA ASN A 147 14.26 -19.11 21.62
C ASN A 147 12.86 -18.93 21.06
N VAL A 148 12.66 -19.30 19.81
CA VAL A 148 11.42 -19.08 19.03
C VAL A 148 10.72 -20.43 18.84
N LYS A 149 9.53 -20.59 19.44
CA LYS A 149 8.73 -21.81 19.29
C LYS A 149 7.78 -21.67 18.11
N THR A 150 7.78 -22.65 17.24
CA THR A 150 6.88 -22.74 16.09
C THR A 150 6.12 -24.07 16.11
N ASN A 151 5.09 -24.19 15.26
CA ASN A 151 4.40 -25.46 15.06
C ASN A 151 5.25 -26.55 14.38
N LYS A 152 6.48 -26.20 13.92
CA LYS A 152 7.43 -27.13 13.27
C LYS A 152 8.69 -27.39 14.07
N GLY A 153 8.87 -26.75 15.21
CA GLY A 153 10.03 -26.92 16.06
C GLY A 153 10.48 -25.62 16.72
N VAL A 154 11.69 -25.62 17.23
CA VAL A 154 12.29 -24.50 17.95
C VAL A 154 13.47 -23.94 17.16
N ILE A 155 13.53 -22.62 17.04
CA ILE A 155 14.59 -21.88 16.37
C ILE A 155 15.33 -21.04 17.43
N ASN A 156 16.64 -21.16 17.49
CA ASN A 156 17.48 -20.27 18.28
C ASN A 156 18.16 -19.25 17.35
N THR A 157 17.98 -17.96 17.62
CA THR A 157 18.52 -16.89 16.77
C THR A 157 18.95 -15.69 17.58
N LYS A 158 19.95 -14.96 17.07
CA LYS A 158 20.40 -13.68 17.67
C LYS A 158 19.42 -12.54 17.39
N ASN A 159 18.79 -12.54 16.23
CA ASN A 159 17.89 -11.48 15.80
C ASN A 159 16.53 -12.06 15.45
N LEU A 160 15.46 -11.41 15.92
CA LEU A 160 14.10 -11.73 15.58
C LEU A 160 13.44 -10.52 14.93
N ILE A 161 12.85 -10.72 13.74
CA ILE A 161 12.14 -9.68 13.00
C ILE A 161 10.67 -10.09 12.89
N ILE A 162 9.77 -9.20 13.27
CA ILE A 162 8.32 -9.34 13.08
C ILE A 162 7.87 -8.40 11.94
N ALA A 163 7.51 -8.99 10.81
CA ALA A 163 7.08 -8.27 9.60
C ALA A 163 5.66 -8.69 9.16
N THR A 164 4.81 -9.08 10.11
CA THR A 164 3.48 -9.64 9.89
C THR A 164 2.42 -8.61 9.49
N ASN A 165 2.70 -7.32 9.64
CA ASN A 165 1.85 -6.19 9.24
C ASN A 165 0.37 -6.39 9.66
N GLY A 166 -0.58 -6.44 8.72
CA GLY A 166 -2.01 -6.63 8.99
C GLY A 166 -2.39 -8.00 9.57
N TYR A 167 -1.45 -8.95 9.58
CA TYR A 167 -1.63 -10.31 10.14
C TYR A 167 -0.96 -10.49 11.51
N THR A 168 -0.60 -9.38 12.17
CA THR A 168 0.01 -9.40 13.50
C THR A 168 -0.98 -9.93 14.53
N SER A 169 -0.57 -10.97 15.26
CA SER A 169 -1.39 -11.68 16.23
C SER A 169 -1.04 -11.37 17.68
N LYS A 170 -1.80 -11.96 18.62
CA LYS A 170 -1.57 -11.85 20.06
C LYS A 170 -0.24 -12.45 20.55
N VAL A 171 0.48 -13.19 19.71
CA VAL A 171 1.85 -13.68 20.00
C VAL A 171 2.84 -12.51 20.17
N THR A 172 2.53 -11.36 19.54
CA THR A 172 3.30 -10.12 19.70
C THR A 172 2.39 -9.00 20.26
N PRO A 173 2.01 -9.02 21.55
CA PRO A 173 0.94 -8.17 22.09
C PRO A 173 1.24 -6.67 21.96
N TRP A 174 2.52 -6.29 22.06
CA TRP A 174 2.91 -4.89 21.93
C TRP A 174 2.67 -4.35 20.51
N LEU A 175 2.98 -5.13 19.47
CA LEU A 175 2.71 -4.80 18.07
C LEU A 175 1.22 -4.91 17.73
N ASN A 176 0.57 -5.97 18.20
CA ASN A 176 -0.85 -6.22 17.94
C ASN A 176 -1.74 -5.05 18.38
N ARG A 177 -1.49 -4.47 19.56
CA ARG A 177 -2.23 -3.30 20.07
C ARG A 177 -1.99 -2.00 19.27
N ARG A 178 -1.09 -1.98 18.30
CA ARG A 178 -0.70 -0.82 17.49
C ARG A 178 -1.10 -0.96 16.03
N SER A 179 -1.59 -2.12 15.64
CA SER A 179 -2.02 -2.46 14.28
C SER A 179 -3.53 -2.59 14.23
N ILE A 180 -4.15 -1.87 13.31
CA ILE A 180 -5.58 -1.97 13.01
C ILE A 180 -5.68 -2.68 11.67
N PRO A 181 -5.99 -3.99 11.63
CA PRO A 181 -6.19 -4.71 10.38
C PRO A 181 -7.50 -4.24 9.74
N ILE A 182 -7.44 -3.89 8.47
CA ILE A 182 -8.60 -3.49 7.67
C ILE A 182 -8.65 -4.36 6.43
N GLY A 183 -9.76 -5.07 6.25
CA GLY A 183 -10.02 -5.88 5.05
C GLY A 183 -10.11 -4.99 3.80
N SER A 184 -9.34 -5.34 2.80
CA SER A 184 -9.29 -4.73 1.47
C SER A 184 -9.69 -5.79 0.48
N TYR A 185 -10.80 -5.56 -0.23
CA TYR A 185 -11.44 -6.51 -1.12
C TYR A 185 -11.20 -6.10 -2.56
N VAL A 186 -10.99 -7.07 -3.43
CA VAL A 186 -10.72 -6.83 -4.85
C VAL A 186 -11.45 -7.87 -5.69
N ILE A 187 -12.00 -7.43 -6.81
CA ILE A 187 -12.56 -8.29 -7.84
C ILE A 187 -11.82 -8.10 -9.16
N ALA A 188 -11.83 -9.12 -9.99
CA ALA A 188 -11.51 -9.03 -11.41
C ALA A 188 -12.76 -9.40 -12.23
N SER A 189 -13.06 -8.61 -13.26
CA SER A 189 -14.12 -8.95 -14.20
C SER A 189 -13.80 -10.21 -14.99
N GLN A 190 -14.77 -10.78 -15.66
CA GLN A 190 -14.52 -11.68 -16.80
C GLN A 190 -13.66 -10.98 -17.85
N GLU A 191 -13.15 -11.73 -18.82
CA GLU A 191 -12.45 -11.11 -19.94
C GLU A 191 -13.41 -10.28 -20.80
N LEU A 192 -12.91 -9.12 -21.20
CA LEU A 192 -13.59 -8.14 -22.02
C LEU A 192 -12.68 -7.80 -23.22
N PRO A 193 -13.22 -7.35 -24.35
CA PRO A 193 -12.41 -6.90 -25.47
C PRO A 193 -11.41 -5.81 -25.05
N GLU A 194 -10.17 -5.89 -25.51
CA GLU A 194 -9.13 -4.89 -25.21
C GLU A 194 -9.54 -3.48 -25.66
N SER A 195 -10.22 -3.36 -26.79
CA SER A 195 -10.75 -2.08 -27.27
C SER A 195 -11.74 -1.46 -26.31
N PHE A 196 -12.59 -2.27 -25.66
CA PHE A 196 -13.54 -1.80 -24.67
C PHE A 196 -12.80 -1.35 -23.39
N ILE A 197 -11.85 -2.14 -22.89
CA ILE A 197 -11.03 -1.76 -21.72
C ILE A 197 -10.27 -0.46 -21.98
N SER A 198 -9.68 -0.32 -23.17
CA SER A 198 -8.95 0.89 -23.56
C SER A 198 -9.85 2.14 -23.66
N GLN A 199 -11.14 1.98 -23.99
CA GLN A 199 -12.11 3.07 -23.94
C GLN A 199 -12.43 3.50 -22.50
N LEU A 200 -12.50 2.53 -21.54
CA LEU A 200 -12.75 2.84 -20.12
C LEU A 200 -11.56 3.54 -19.45
N PHE A 201 -10.35 3.19 -19.86
CA PHE A 201 -9.08 3.68 -19.31
C PHE A 201 -8.17 4.28 -20.39
N PRO A 202 -8.54 5.44 -20.99
CA PRO A 202 -7.80 6.00 -22.13
C PRO A 202 -6.32 6.27 -21.83
N SER A 203 -6.02 6.75 -20.63
CA SER A 203 -4.65 7.03 -20.18
C SER A 203 -3.90 5.80 -19.65
N ASN A 204 -4.59 4.65 -19.52
CA ASN A 204 -4.07 3.41 -18.90
C ASN A 204 -3.59 3.58 -17.44
N ARG A 205 -3.86 4.73 -16.80
CA ARG A 205 -3.50 4.97 -15.40
C ARG A 205 -4.31 4.09 -14.46
N HIS A 206 -3.73 3.78 -13.32
CA HIS A 206 -4.54 3.29 -12.23
C HIS A 206 -5.31 4.46 -11.60
N ILE A 207 -6.50 4.18 -11.12
CA ILE A 207 -7.45 5.17 -10.64
C ILE A 207 -7.66 4.96 -9.14
N THR A 208 -7.73 6.06 -8.41
CA THR A 208 -8.27 6.10 -7.05
C THR A 208 -9.24 7.29 -6.93
N ASP A 209 -9.99 7.38 -5.87
CA ASP A 209 -10.90 8.50 -5.68
C ASP A 209 -10.92 9.08 -4.27
N SER A 210 -11.56 10.24 -4.12
CA SER A 210 -11.72 10.93 -2.84
C SER A 210 -12.92 10.44 -2.02
N CYS A 211 -13.55 9.35 -2.41
CA CYS A 211 -14.67 8.81 -1.66
C CYS A 211 -14.23 8.38 -0.26
N ARG A 212 -15.12 8.51 0.72
CA ARG A 212 -14.83 8.05 2.10
C ARG A 212 -14.49 6.55 2.16
N VAL A 213 -15.16 5.77 1.31
CA VAL A 213 -14.81 4.39 0.99
C VAL A 213 -14.08 4.44 -0.34
N VAL A 214 -12.78 4.55 -0.29
CA VAL A 214 -11.90 4.73 -1.47
C VAL A 214 -12.01 3.54 -2.40
N TYR A 215 -12.32 3.80 -3.66
CA TYR A 215 -12.16 2.82 -4.74
C TYR A 215 -10.76 2.96 -5.33
N TYR A 216 -10.19 1.82 -5.73
CA TYR A 216 -8.92 1.74 -6.46
C TYR A 216 -9.07 0.68 -7.53
N PHE A 217 -8.82 1.08 -8.77
CA PHE A 217 -9.09 0.21 -9.92
C PHE A 217 -8.21 0.56 -11.10
N ARG A 218 -8.11 -0.39 -12.02
CA ARG A 218 -7.35 -0.24 -13.25
C ARG A 218 -7.70 -1.33 -14.26
N ALA A 219 -7.23 -1.18 -15.50
CA ALA A 219 -7.10 -2.31 -16.42
C ALA A 219 -6.10 -3.34 -15.87
N SER A 220 -6.32 -4.62 -16.11
CA SER A 220 -5.29 -5.65 -15.91
C SER A 220 -4.09 -5.40 -16.84
N PRO A 221 -2.87 -5.91 -16.51
CA PRO A 221 -1.69 -5.68 -17.36
C PRO A 221 -1.85 -6.13 -18.81
N ASP A 222 -2.65 -7.17 -19.04
CA ASP A 222 -2.99 -7.69 -20.36
C ASP A 222 -4.20 -6.99 -21.03
N LYS A 223 -4.75 -5.95 -20.37
CA LYS A 223 -5.91 -5.15 -20.80
C LYS A 223 -7.17 -5.96 -21.13
N LYS A 224 -7.34 -7.10 -20.47
CA LYS A 224 -8.51 -7.96 -20.69
C LYS A 224 -9.54 -7.92 -19.58
N ARG A 225 -9.20 -7.36 -18.42
CA ARG A 225 -10.07 -7.34 -17.24
C ARG A 225 -10.05 -5.98 -16.55
N ILE A 226 -11.12 -5.68 -15.86
CA ILE A 226 -11.14 -4.57 -14.88
C ILE A 226 -10.80 -5.17 -13.52
N ILE A 227 -9.75 -4.64 -12.87
CA ILE A 227 -9.41 -4.94 -11.48
C ILE A 227 -10.00 -3.81 -10.64
N PHE A 228 -10.91 -4.13 -9.74
CA PHE A 228 -11.61 -3.14 -8.92
C PHE A 228 -11.57 -3.52 -7.45
N GLY A 229 -11.16 -2.60 -6.61
CA GLY A 229 -11.04 -2.82 -5.19
C GLY A 229 -11.60 -1.70 -4.35
N GLY A 230 -11.94 -2.05 -3.13
CA GLY A 230 -12.48 -1.12 -2.13
C GLY A 230 -12.73 -1.80 -0.80
N ARG A 231 -13.24 -1.04 0.15
CA ARG A 231 -13.79 -1.56 1.40
C ARG A 231 -15.31 -1.65 1.25
N VAL A 232 -15.86 -2.83 1.45
CA VAL A 232 -17.29 -3.09 1.21
C VAL A 232 -18.15 -3.05 2.48
N SER A 233 -17.52 -3.17 3.67
CA SER A 233 -18.23 -3.20 4.95
C SER A 233 -17.40 -2.62 6.09
N SER A 234 -18.06 -2.24 7.18
CA SER A 234 -17.41 -1.87 8.45
C SER A 234 -16.83 -3.07 9.20
N ARG A 235 -17.28 -4.29 8.88
CA ARG A 235 -16.79 -5.57 9.40
C ARG A 235 -16.21 -6.39 8.24
N GLU A 236 -15.38 -7.39 8.56
CA GLU A 236 -14.99 -8.39 7.58
C GLU A 236 -16.21 -9.21 7.18
N ILE A 237 -16.34 -9.47 5.88
CA ILE A 237 -17.38 -10.29 5.27
C ILE A 237 -16.75 -11.32 4.35
N ASP A 238 -17.50 -12.34 4.01
CA ASP A 238 -17.04 -13.38 3.10
C ASP A 238 -16.79 -12.82 1.67
N LEU A 239 -15.92 -13.47 0.91
CA LEU A 239 -15.61 -13.10 -0.47
C LEU A 239 -16.82 -13.24 -1.39
N HIS A 240 -17.67 -14.23 -1.14
CA HIS A 240 -18.90 -14.44 -1.89
C HIS A 240 -19.87 -13.27 -1.71
N ASP A 241 -19.95 -12.71 -0.49
CA ASP A 241 -20.83 -11.58 -0.18
C ASP A 241 -20.21 -10.23 -0.64
N SER A 242 -18.89 -10.12 -0.65
CA SER A 242 -18.19 -8.88 -1.03
C SER A 242 -18.17 -8.62 -2.53
N ALA A 243 -18.12 -9.67 -3.34
CA ALA A 243 -17.99 -9.55 -4.79
C ALA A 243 -19.19 -8.85 -5.46
N PRO A 244 -20.47 -9.17 -5.14
CA PRO A 244 -21.62 -8.45 -5.69
C PRO A 244 -21.63 -6.97 -5.29
N LEU A 245 -21.19 -6.63 -4.08
CA LEU A 245 -21.11 -5.24 -3.62
C LEU A 245 -20.10 -4.44 -4.41
N LEU A 246 -18.90 -4.99 -4.64
CA LEU A 246 -17.89 -4.34 -5.48
C LEU A 246 -18.34 -4.23 -6.93
N LEU A 247 -19.02 -5.25 -7.47
CA LEU A 247 -19.56 -5.19 -8.81
C LEU A 247 -20.61 -4.09 -8.95
N LYS A 248 -21.47 -3.92 -7.95
CA LYS A 248 -22.45 -2.81 -7.89
C LYS A 248 -21.74 -1.46 -7.89
N ASP A 249 -20.65 -1.32 -7.13
CA ASP A 249 -19.87 -0.09 -7.07
C ASP A 249 -19.13 0.16 -8.38
N LEU A 250 -18.60 -0.87 -9.02
CA LEU A 250 -18.00 -0.78 -10.35
C LEU A 250 -18.99 -0.28 -11.40
N LYS A 251 -20.24 -0.77 -11.38
CA LYS A 251 -21.33 -0.29 -12.25
C LYS A 251 -21.71 1.17 -11.97
N ARG A 252 -21.52 1.67 -10.75
CA ARG A 252 -21.69 3.12 -10.46
C ARG A 252 -20.58 3.96 -11.09
N VAL A 253 -19.36 3.45 -11.13
CA VAL A 253 -18.24 4.14 -11.81
C VAL A 253 -18.43 4.13 -13.32
N PHE A 254 -18.91 3.02 -13.87
CA PHE A 254 -19.14 2.83 -15.31
C PHE A 254 -20.59 2.38 -15.56
N PRO A 255 -21.55 3.31 -15.63
CA PRO A 255 -22.97 2.95 -15.81
C PRO A 255 -23.26 2.18 -17.11
N ASP A 256 -22.51 2.47 -18.17
CA ASP A 256 -22.64 1.84 -19.49
C ASP A 256 -21.95 0.47 -19.59
N LEU A 257 -21.43 -0.04 -18.46
CA LEU A 257 -20.81 -1.36 -18.43
C LEU A 257 -21.88 -2.43 -18.74
N PRO A 258 -21.65 -3.31 -19.72
CA PRO A 258 -22.59 -4.40 -20.00
C PRO A 258 -22.73 -5.33 -18.79
N GLU A 259 -23.68 -6.27 -18.86
CA GLU A 259 -23.75 -7.33 -17.85
C GLU A 259 -22.47 -8.15 -17.91
N ILE A 260 -21.74 -8.12 -16.79
CA ILE A 260 -20.46 -8.84 -16.63
C ILE A 260 -20.47 -9.68 -15.35
N ASN A 261 -19.70 -10.74 -15.38
CA ASN A 261 -19.45 -11.59 -14.22
C ASN A 261 -18.12 -11.26 -13.55
N VAL A 262 -18.05 -11.53 -12.25
CA VAL A 262 -16.81 -11.54 -11.50
C VAL A 262 -16.10 -12.86 -11.73
N SER A 263 -14.89 -12.84 -12.28
CA SER A 263 -14.10 -14.05 -12.52
C SER A 263 -13.24 -14.45 -11.32
N HIS A 264 -12.76 -13.47 -10.54
CA HIS A 264 -11.94 -13.69 -9.36
C HIS A 264 -12.31 -12.68 -8.28
N SER A 265 -12.28 -13.12 -7.04
CA SER A 265 -12.43 -12.28 -5.86
C SER A 265 -11.41 -12.68 -4.79
N TRP A 266 -10.79 -11.70 -4.15
CA TRP A 266 -9.84 -11.94 -3.05
C TRP A 266 -9.83 -10.79 -2.07
N MET A 267 -9.25 -11.04 -0.90
CA MET A 267 -9.05 -10.01 0.12
C MET A 267 -7.69 -10.16 0.79
N GLY A 268 -7.23 -9.10 1.43
CA GLY A 268 -6.09 -9.09 2.31
C GLY A 268 -6.20 -8.00 3.37
N TYR A 269 -5.46 -8.15 4.47
CA TYR A 269 -5.46 -7.14 5.52
C TYR A 269 -4.42 -6.06 5.23
N VAL A 270 -4.89 -4.81 5.27
CA VAL A 270 -4.05 -3.62 5.33
C VAL A 270 -3.91 -3.20 6.79
N SER A 271 -2.69 -3.03 7.27
CA SER A 271 -2.46 -2.50 8.61
C SER A 271 -2.50 -0.98 8.62
N TYR A 272 -3.39 -0.42 9.42
CA TYR A 272 -3.39 0.99 9.79
C TYR A 272 -2.80 1.16 11.20
N THR A 273 -2.18 2.30 11.40
CA THR A 273 -1.69 2.77 12.70
C THR A 273 -2.54 3.94 13.17
N PHE A 274 -2.53 4.26 14.46
CA PHE A 274 -3.35 5.35 15.00
C PHE A 274 -2.92 6.74 14.54
N ASP A 275 -1.70 6.90 14.07
CA ASP A 275 -1.19 8.14 13.48
C ASP A 275 -1.07 8.10 11.96
N HIS A 276 -1.46 6.98 11.34
CA HIS A 276 -1.42 6.74 9.91
C HIS A 276 -0.02 6.81 9.30
N LEU A 277 1.03 6.57 10.09
CA LEU A 277 2.42 6.49 9.66
C LEU A 277 2.94 5.06 9.74
N PRO A 278 3.87 4.66 8.88
CA PRO A 278 4.61 3.43 9.05
C PRO A 278 5.54 3.54 10.26
N HIS A 279 5.77 2.42 10.91
CA HIS A 279 6.68 2.32 12.04
C HIS A 279 7.73 1.23 11.80
N ILE A 280 8.99 1.59 12.03
CA ILE A 280 10.16 0.73 11.94
C ILE A 280 10.99 0.94 13.20
N GLY A 281 11.51 -0.15 13.76
CA GLY A 281 12.33 -0.05 14.96
C GLY A 281 12.56 -1.36 15.68
N GLN A 282 12.81 -1.25 16.98
CA GLN A 282 13.05 -2.40 17.86
C GLN A 282 12.31 -2.20 19.20
N THR A 283 11.75 -3.26 19.74
CA THR A 283 11.17 -3.30 21.09
C THR A 283 11.53 -4.63 21.75
N ASP A 284 12.03 -4.60 22.97
CA ASP A 284 12.51 -5.78 23.71
C ASP A 284 13.50 -6.66 22.89
N GLY A 285 14.30 -6.03 22.04
CA GLY A 285 15.23 -6.70 21.14
C GLY A 285 14.62 -7.24 19.85
N VAL A 286 13.30 -7.22 19.69
CA VAL A 286 12.59 -7.66 18.49
C VAL A 286 12.50 -6.51 17.49
N PHE A 287 13.01 -6.70 16.30
CA PHE A 287 12.90 -5.74 15.20
C PHE A 287 11.52 -5.83 14.54
N TYR A 288 11.03 -4.70 14.05
CA TYR A 288 9.74 -4.67 13.35
C TYR A 288 9.68 -3.58 12.28
N SER A 289 8.85 -3.81 11.27
CA SER A 289 8.41 -2.79 10.31
C SER A 289 6.97 -3.10 9.90
N MET A 290 6.05 -2.12 10.07
CA MET A 290 4.63 -2.32 9.84
C MET A 290 3.83 -1.01 9.74
N GLY A 291 2.52 -1.13 9.40
CA GLY A 291 1.61 0.01 9.46
C GLY A 291 1.65 0.90 8.22
N TYR A 292 1.76 0.33 7.04
CA TYR A 292 1.95 1.08 5.78
C TYR A 292 0.70 1.80 5.26
N CYS A 293 -0.46 1.65 5.91
CA CYS A 293 -1.68 2.41 5.71
C CYS A 293 -2.18 2.49 4.25
N GLY A 294 -2.00 1.42 3.46
CA GLY A 294 -2.43 1.33 2.06
C GLY A 294 -1.34 1.55 1.02
N SER A 295 -0.21 2.18 1.37
CA SER A 295 0.96 2.35 0.46
C SER A 295 2.00 1.23 0.63
N GLY A 296 1.53 -0.02 0.86
CA GLY A 296 2.33 -1.12 1.38
C GLY A 296 3.45 -1.58 0.47
N ILE A 297 3.27 -1.67 -0.86
CA ILE A 297 4.27 -2.31 -1.74
C ILE A 297 5.59 -1.53 -1.75
N ALA A 298 5.56 -0.22 -1.99
CA ALA A 298 6.77 0.60 -1.98
C ALA A 298 7.38 0.69 -0.58
N LEU A 299 6.54 1.04 0.42
CA LEU A 299 7.01 1.24 1.79
C LEU A 299 7.54 -0.05 2.43
N SER A 300 6.89 -1.21 2.24
CA SER A 300 7.37 -2.45 2.84
C SER A 300 8.69 -2.93 2.22
N SER A 301 8.86 -2.73 0.92
CA SER A 301 10.10 -3.06 0.23
C SER A 301 11.26 -2.18 0.70
N TYR A 302 11.04 -0.87 0.69
CA TYR A 302 12.03 0.11 1.13
C TYR A 302 12.37 -0.02 2.62
N LEU A 303 11.37 -0.06 3.50
CA LEU A 303 11.57 -0.19 4.93
C LEU A 303 12.07 -1.59 5.32
N GLY A 304 11.79 -2.62 4.53
CA GLY A 304 12.39 -3.94 4.67
C GLY A 304 13.91 -3.90 4.45
N MET A 305 14.37 -3.22 3.40
CA MET A 305 15.79 -2.96 3.17
C MET A 305 16.41 -2.15 4.33
N LYS A 306 15.75 -1.07 4.75
CA LYS A 306 16.19 -0.25 5.89
C LYS A 306 16.29 -1.07 7.18
N LEU A 307 15.30 -1.95 7.43
CA LEU A 307 15.29 -2.82 8.60
C LEU A 307 16.45 -3.83 8.58
N GLY A 308 16.71 -4.44 7.43
CA GLY A 308 17.87 -5.31 7.26
C GLY A 308 19.18 -4.62 7.61
N LYS A 309 19.37 -3.38 7.13
CA LYS A 309 20.52 -2.55 7.49
C LYS A 309 20.59 -2.21 8.99
N LYS A 310 19.44 -1.94 9.64
CA LYS A 310 19.38 -1.74 11.10
C LYS A 310 19.86 -2.98 11.87
N VAL A 311 19.43 -4.16 11.44
CA VAL A 311 19.81 -5.43 12.10
C VAL A 311 21.33 -5.64 12.13
N ILE A 312 22.01 -5.20 11.10
CA ILE A 312 23.48 -5.27 11.00
C ILE A 312 24.20 -3.99 11.45
N ASN A 313 23.48 -3.07 12.10
CA ASN A 313 24.00 -1.79 12.59
C ASN A 313 24.62 -0.88 11.50
N ASP A 314 24.14 -1.00 10.25
CA ASP A 314 24.51 -0.09 9.17
C ASP A 314 23.76 1.25 9.32
N LYS A 315 24.48 2.37 9.27
CA LYS A 315 23.93 3.74 9.40
C LYS A 315 22.91 4.07 8.31
N GLU A 316 23.02 3.48 7.14
CA GLU A 316 22.04 3.66 6.06
C GLU A 316 20.65 3.06 6.39
N GLY A 317 20.53 2.25 7.45
CA GLY A 317 19.26 1.80 7.98
C GLY A 317 18.42 2.91 8.64
N GLN A 318 18.98 4.10 8.88
CA GLN A 318 18.23 5.23 9.48
C GLN A 318 17.13 5.73 8.56
N THR A 319 16.02 6.19 9.16
CA THR A 319 14.85 6.73 8.49
C THR A 319 14.27 7.91 9.27
N ALA A 320 13.44 8.72 8.62
CA ALA A 320 12.70 9.77 9.30
C ALA A 320 11.64 9.22 10.29
N PHE A 321 11.30 7.93 10.21
CA PHE A 321 10.37 7.27 11.13
C PHE A 321 11.03 6.81 12.43
N ASP A 322 12.32 6.82 12.51
CA ASP A 322 13.08 6.37 13.68
C ASP A 322 12.70 7.10 14.95
N SER A 323 12.65 7.27 15.89
CA SER A 323 12.24 8.14 17.01
C SER A 323 10.74 8.52 17.05
N LEU A 324 9.94 8.08 16.09
CA LEU A 324 8.50 8.32 16.17
C LEU A 324 7.87 7.43 17.24
N LYS A 325 7.08 8.06 18.13
CA LYS A 325 6.29 7.29 19.08
C LYS A 325 5.28 6.43 18.34
N PHE A 326 5.30 5.12 18.56
CA PHE A 326 4.32 4.20 17.99
C PHE A 326 3.06 4.19 18.90
N PRO A 327 1.99 4.90 18.54
CA PRO A 327 0.86 5.10 19.43
C PRO A 327 -0.04 3.86 19.53
N THR A 328 -0.75 3.77 20.65
CA THR A 328 -1.90 2.89 20.85
C THR A 328 -3.01 3.65 21.53
N ARG A 329 -4.20 3.10 21.58
CA ARG A 329 -5.33 3.70 22.32
C ARG A 329 -5.69 2.85 23.53
N PRO A 330 -6.15 3.48 24.65
CA PRO A 330 -6.75 2.75 25.76
C PRO A 330 -7.90 1.87 25.23
N LEU A 331 -8.04 0.66 25.80
CA LEU A 331 -9.11 -0.31 25.46
C LEU A 331 -9.08 -0.86 24.03
N TYR A 332 -8.04 -0.61 23.26
CA TYR A 332 -7.83 -1.31 22.00
C TYR A 332 -6.95 -2.55 22.25
N TYR A 333 -7.59 -3.74 22.19
CA TYR A 333 -6.97 -5.05 22.47
C TYR A 333 -7.19 -6.02 21.30
#